data_e0c40f2ec9da61defde299c2eb81e88e
#
_entry.id   e0c40f2ec9da61defde299c2eb81e88e
#
_cell.length_a   1.000
_cell.length_b   1.000
_cell.length_c   1.000
_cell.angle_alpha   90.00
_cell.angle_beta   90.00
_cell.angle_gamma   90.00
#
_symmetry.space_group_name_H-M   'P 1'
#
loop_
_entity.id
_entity.type
_entity.pdbx_description
1 polymer ?
#
loop_
_entity_poly.entity_id
_entity_poly.type
_entity_poly.pdbx_seq_one_letter_code
_entity_poly.pdbx_strand_id
1 'polypeptide(L)'
;MQLYQILLIILAGLILSFSIIYLITGVIMLKTTLTPDRERDKEHKPAVSPDKTHSQRYEQEWLAKAPHEGVYITSKDKLKLYGHLYMNPQKSHKYVVACHGYNGYWKELSIPCKHYYEDLGFNALFIDQRAQGQSEGKYMTMGYKEKFDVVAWCKFIVGKDPSAKILLLGHSMGAATVMMVSGMTTLPENIKCIIEDCGYPSIKEQILETLEKMKVPTKFMYYASSIVAKLFYGISFTKGSPREALKKTKVPFLFIHGGDDTFVPTKFLQMNYDSLTDRSIYKDKLVVPGACHGMSFIYDEKAYIEKSESYIKKFIK
;
A
#
# COMPACT_ATOMS: atom_id res chain seq x y z
N MET A 1 -55.58 -20.53 -5.49
CA MET A 1 -54.16 -20.58 -5.88
C MET A 1 -53.72 -22.03 -5.75
N GLN A 2 -53.08 -22.60 -6.78
CA GLN A 2 -52.62 -23.98 -6.71
C GLN A 2 -51.39 -24.11 -5.81
N LEU A 3 -51.20 -25.23 -5.16
CA LEU A 3 -50.10 -25.46 -4.18
C LEU A 3 -48.72 -25.06 -4.73
N TYR A 4 -48.46 -25.38 -6.01
CA TYR A 4 -47.16 -25.00 -6.63
C TYR A 4 -46.95 -23.50 -6.71
N GLN A 5 -48.03 -22.70 -6.92
CA GLN A 5 -47.91 -21.22 -6.94
C GLN A 5 -47.56 -20.67 -5.55
N ILE A 6 -48.12 -21.25 -4.49
CA ILE A 6 -47.76 -20.88 -3.10
C ILE A 6 -46.28 -21.21 -2.83
N LEU A 7 -45.84 -22.41 -3.22
CA LEU A 7 -44.44 -22.83 -3.05
C LEU A 7 -43.47 -21.94 -3.82
N LEU A 8 -43.80 -21.52 -5.05
CA LEU A 8 -42.98 -20.60 -5.84
C LEU A 8 -42.89 -19.21 -5.18
N ILE A 9 -43.99 -18.69 -4.62
CA ILE A 9 -43.97 -17.40 -3.91
C ILE A 9 -43.12 -17.50 -2.65
N ILE A 10 -43.21 -18.56 -1.87
CA ILE A 10 -42.39 -18.78 -0.69
C ILE A 10 -40.91 -18.87 -1.09
N LEU A 11 -40.60 -19.66 -2.11
CA LEU A 11 -39.23 -19.79 -2.60
C LEU A 11 -38.64 -18.45 -3.08
N ALA A 12 -39.42 -17.68 -3.84
CA ALA A 12 -39.01 -16.34 -4.28
C ALA A 12 -38.78 -15.39 -3.11
N GLY A 13 -39.65 -15.44 -2.08
CA GLY A 13 -39.48 -14.67 -0.85
C GLY A 13 -38.19 -15.05 -0.07
N LEU A 14 -37.90 -16.35 0.02
CA LEU A 14 -36.66 -16.82 0.67
C LEU A 14 -35.39 -16.38 -0.11
N ILE A 15 -35.42 -16.51 -1.44
CA ILE A 15 -34.30 -16.04 -2.29
C ILE A 15 -34.09 -14.54 -2.14
N LEU A 16 -35.18 -13.76 -2.14
CA LEU A 16 -35.09 -12.31 -1.97
C LEU A 16 -34.51 -11.94 -0.60
N SER A 17 -35.02 -12.57 0.46
CA SER A 17 -34.53 -12.34 1.83
C SER A 17 -33.05 -12.69 1.98
N PHE A 18 -32.64 -13.84 1.43
CA PHE A 18 -31.25 -14.26 1.42
C PHE A 18 -30.37 -13.26 0.64
N SER A 19 -30.82 -12.79 -0.51
CA SER A 19 -30.10 -11.80 -1.33
C SER A 19 -29.93 -10.47 -0.60
N ILE A 20 -30.96 -10.01 0.12
CA ILE A 20 -30.90 -8.80 0.93
C ILE A 20 -29.88 -8.95 2.07
N ILE A 21 -29.94 -10.04 2.83
CA ILE A 21 -28.99 -10.32 3.91
C ILE A 21 -27.56 -10.38 3.36
N TYR A 22 -27.39 -11.03 2.21
CA TYR A 22 -26.09 -11.14 1.54
C TYR A 22 -25.50 -9.78 1.17
N LEU A 23 -26.31 -8.89 0.57
CA LEU A 23 -25.88 -7.54 0.22
C LEU A 23 -25.59 -6.68 1.46
N ILE A 24 -26.46 -6.74 2.48
CA ILE A 24 -26.26 -6.01 3.75
C ILE A 24 -24.94 -6.43 4.40
N THR A 25 -24.66 -7.74 4.45
CA THR A 25 -23.40 -8.26 4.99
C THR A 25 -22.20 -7.69 4.23
N GLY A 26 -22.25 -7.70 2.90
CA GLY A 26 -21.20 -7.11 2.07
C GLY A 26 -21.00 -5.60 2.31
N VAL A 27 -22.09 -4.85 2.45
CA VAL A 27 -22.05 -3.40 2.74
C VAL A 27 -21.42 -3.13 4.10
N ILE A 28 -21.86 -3.83 5.15
CA ILE A 28 -21.31 -3.66 6.51
C ILE A 28 -19.82 -3.96 6.51
N MET A 29 -19.43 -5.10 5.94
CA MET A 29 -18.02 -5.50 5.89
C MET A 29 -17.17 -4.47 5.16
N LEU A 30 -17.60 -3.99 3.99
CA LEU A 30 -16.83 -2.99 3.24
C LEU A 30 -16.81 -1.63 3.92
N LYS A 31 -17.92 -1.20 4.51
CA LYS A 31 -17.96 0.06 5.24
C LYS A 31 -16.95 0.05 6.40
N THR A 32 -16.88 -1.03 7.14
CA THR A 32 -15.90 -1.15 8.25
C THR A 32 -14.46 -1.30 7.75
N THR A 33 -14.24 -1.98 6.61
CA THR A 33 -12.90 -2.22 6.08
C THR A 33 -12.36 -1.05 5.26
N LEU A 34 -13.17 -0.38 4.46
CA LEU A 34 -12.69 0.65 3.52
C LEU A 34 -12.80 2.08 4.06
N THR A 35 -13.57 2.31 5.13
CA THR A 35 -13.65 3.64 5.75
C THR A 35 -12.42 3.85 6.63
N PRO A 36 -11.65 4.92 6.40
CA PRO A 36 -10.48 5.22 7.22
C PRO A 36 -10.88 5.61 8.65
N ASP A 37 -10.05 5.28 9.59
CA ASP A 37 -10.13 5.77 10.97
C ASP A 37 -9.47 7.16 11.05
N ARG A 38 -10.25 8.19 10.77
CA ARG A 38 -9.76 9.58 10.79
C ARG A 38 -9.45 10.12 12.18
N GLU A 39 -9.95 9.50 13.23
CA GLU A 39 -9.59 9.89 14.60
C GLU A 39 -8.17 9.43 14.93
N ARG A 40 -7.77 8.25 14.42
CA ARG A 40 -6.39 7.77 14.52
C ARG A 40 -5.40 8.70 13.84
N ASP A 41 -5.76 9.23 12.66
CA ASP A 41 -4.95 10.23 11.94
C ASP A 41 -4.74 11.51 12.77
N LYS A 42 -5.75 11.94 13.53
CA LYS A 42 -5.67 13.15 14.37
C LYS A 42 -4.83 12.93 15.63
N GLU A 43 -4.91 11.77 16.23
CA GLU A 43 -4.22 11.47 17.48
C GLU A 43 -2.76 11.04 17.28
N HIS A 44 -2.29 10.92 16.04
CA HIS A 44 -0.92 10.50 15.67
C HIS A 44 -0.44 9.25 16.44
N LYS A 45 -1.35 8.32 16.71
CA LYS A 45 -0.98 7.06 17.39
C LYS A 45 -0.23 6.18 16.40
N PRO A 46 1.10 6.04 16.54
CA PRO A 46 1.84 5.09 15.72
C PRO A 46 1.26 3.68 15.89
N ALA A 47 1.35 2.87 14.86
CA ALA A 47 1.10 1.44 15.02
C ALA A 47 1.92 0.95 16.20
N VAL A 48 1.31 0.14 17.07
CA VAL A 48 1.91 -0.28 18.35
C VAL A 48 3.25 -0.94 18.08
N SER A 49 4.32 -0.15 18.16
CA SER A 49 5.68 -0.65 18.19
C SER A 49 5.99 -1.09 19.62
N PRO A 50 6.64 -2.24 19.84
CA PRO A 50 7.16 -2.61 21.16
C PRO A 50 8.10 -1.55 21.73
N ASP A 51 8.77 -0.79 20.87
CA ASP A 51 9.64 0.31 21.23
C ASP A 51 9.14 1.65 20.65
N LYS A 52 8.24 2.28 21.41
CA LYS A 52 7.69 3.61 21.08
C LYS A 52 8.75 4.71 21.02
N THR A 53 9.90 4.49 21.65
CA THR A 53 10.95 5.53 21.77
C THR A 53 11.75 5.70 20.48
N HIS A 54 11.93 4.64 19.70
CA HIS A 54 12.69 4.67 18.45
C HIS A 54 12.00 5.51 17.36
N SER A 55 10.71 5.25 17.10
CA SER A 55 9.97 5.97 16.06
C SER A 55 9.81 7.47 16.36
N GLN A 56 9.53 7.83 17.61
CA GLN A 56 9.37 9.23 18.01
C GLN A 56 10.67 10.03 17.91
N ARG A 57 11.82 9.42 18.20
CA ARG A 57 13.13 10.08 18.11
C ARG A 57 13.50 10.41 16.68
N TYR A 58 13.27 9.50 15.71
CA TYR A 58 13.54 9.73 14.30
C TYR A 58 12.65 10.81 13.69
N GLU A 59 11.35 10.83 14.03
CA GLU A 59 10.41 11.86 13.57
C GLU A 59 10.82 13.28 13.98
N GLN A 60 11.29 13.44 15.21
CA GLN A 60 11.56 14.78 15.78
C GLN A 60 12.85 15.41 15.28
N GLU A 61 13.87 14.61 14.94
CA GLU A 61 15.21 15.13 14.69
C GLU A 61 15.41 15.65 13.25
N TRP A 62 14.96 14.92 12.23
CA TRP A 62 15.24 15.33 10.85
C TRP A 62 14.07 16.03 10.16
N LEU A 63 12.86 15.57 10.36
CA LEU A 63 11.66 16.20 9.75
C LEU A 63 11.49 17.64 10.19
N ALA A 64 11.82 17.96 11.45
CA ALA A 64 11.75 19.33 11.97
C ALA A 64 12.80 20.27 11.36
N LYS A 65 13.91 19.74 10.84
CA LYS A 65 15.03 20.51 10.28
C LYS A 65 14.99 20.60 8.75
N ALA A 66 14.38 19.64 8.09
CA ALA A 66 14.35 19.54 6.64
C ALA A 66 13.34 20.52 6.02
N PRO A 67 13.70 21.25 4.94
CA PRO A 67 12.78 22.10 4.22
C PRO A 67 11.56 21.30 3.73
N HIS A 68 10.37 21.72 4.13
CA HIS A 68 9.12 21.02 3.88
C HIS A 68 8.13 21.91 3.13
N GLU A 69 7.53 21.36 2.10
CA GLU A 69 6.42 21.97 1.34
C GLU A 69 5.23 21.02 1.31
N GLY A 70 4.05 21.51 1.69
CA GLY A 70 2.79 20.79 1.43
C GLY A 70 2.39 20.95 -0.03
N VAL A 71 2.25 19.85 -0.75
CA VAL A 71 1.94 19.84 -2.18
C VAL A 71 0.63 19.11 -2.47
N TYR A 72 -0.01 19.48 -3.58
CA TYR A 72 -1.29 18.90 -3.99
C TYR A 72 -1.26 18.44 -5.43
N ILE A 73 -1.96 17.35 -5.71
CA ILE A 73 -2.31 16.92 -7.07
C ILE A 73 -3.81 16.64 -7.16
N THR A 74 -4.32 16.57 -8.38
CA THR A 74 -5.69 16.10 -8.64
C THR A 74 -5.63 14.69 -9.20
N SER A 75 -6.33 13.76 -8.54
CA SER A 75 -6.45 12.37 -8.97
C SER A 75 -7.26 12.24 -10.26
N LYS A 76 -7.21 11.07 -10.91
CA LYS A 76 -8.00 10.79 -12.11
C LYS A 76 -9.52 10.93 -11.88
N ASP A 77 -9.99 10.63 -10.69
CA ASP A 77 -11.38 10.75 -10.24
C ASP A 77 -11.65 12.07 -9.47
N LYS A 78 -10.80 13.08 -9.69
CA LYS A 78 -10.94 14.47 -9.26
C LYS A 78 -10.85 14.71 -7.75
N LEU A 79 -10.23 13.81 -7.00
CA LEU A 79 -9.90 14.06 -5.59
C LEU A 79 -8.67 14.97 -5.51
N LYS A 80 -8.68 15.92 -4.58
CA LYS A 80 -7.50 16.68 -4.20
C LYS A 80 -6.68 15.82 -3.23
N LEU A 81 -5.49 15.43 -3.65
CA LEU A 81 -4.59 14.60 -2.86
C LEU A 81 -3.43 15.44 -2.34
N TYR A 82 -3.01 15.15 -1.13
CA TYR A 82 -1.96 15.87 -0.42
C TYR A 82 -0.68 15.04 -0.31
N GLY A 83 0.46 15.72 -0.31
CA GLY A 83 1.76 15.14 -0.09
C GLY A 83 2.71 16.09 0.64
N HIS A 84 3.64 15.52 1.37
CA HIS A 84 4.65 16.21 2.16
C HIS A 84 5.99 16.10 1.42
N LEU A 85 6.42 17.18 0.75
CA LEU A 85 7.65 17.21 -0.03
C LEU A 85 8.78 17.82 0.80
N TYR A 86 9.82 17.03 0.99
CA TYR A 86 11.06 17.42 1.66
C TYR A 86 12.19 17.52 0.63
N MET A 87 12.69 18.71 0.40
CA MET A 87 13.76 18.94 -0.58
C MET A 87 15.12 18.88 0.11
N ASN A 88 16.02 18.07 -0.45
CA ASN A 88 17.39 17.96 0.07
C ASN A 88 18.19 19.20 -0.33
N PRO A 89 18.92 19.83 0.61
CA PRO A 89 19.76 21.01 0.32
C PRO A 89 20.84 20.78 -0.74
N GLN A 90 21.24 19.52 -0.97
CA GLN A 90 22.23 19.14 -1.98
C GLN A 90 21.74 19.27 -3.43
N LYS A 91 20.50 19.72 -3.65
CA LYS A 91 19.91 19.90 -5.00
C LYS A 91 19.96 18.62 -5.85
N SER A 92 19.65 17.50 -5.26
CA SER A 92 19.69 16.18 -5.89
C SER A 92 18.51 15.94 -6.83
N HIS A 93 18.74 15.16 -7.89
CA HIS A 93 17.69 14.61 -8.76
C HIS A 93 17.16 13.25 -8.26
N LYS A 94 17.54 12.81 -7.07
CA LYS A 94 17.08 11.56 -6.47
C LYS A 94 15.82 11.83 -5.64
N TYR A 95 14.78 11.03 -5.84
CA TYR A 95 13.52 11.17 -5.12
C TYR A 95 13.07 9.82 -4.57
N VAL A 96 12.61 9.78 -3.33
CA VAL A 96 11.81 8.70 -2.81
C VAL A 96 10.35 9.13 -2.75
N VAL A 97 9.45 8.37 -3.37
CA VAL A 97 7.99 8.51 -3.22
C VAL A 97 7.54 7.40 -2.31
N ALA A 98 7.10 7.77 -1.11
CA ALA A 98 6.80 6.87 -0.01
C ALA A 98 5.29 6.72 0.21
N CYS A 99 4.81 5.47 0.16
CA CYS A 99 3.39 5.08 0.23
C CYS A 99 3.13 4.29 1.51
N HIS A 100 2.44 4.89 2.48
CA HIS A 100 2.14 4.26 3.78
C HIS A 100 1.09 3.14 3.69
N GLY A 101 0.89 2.40 4.78
CA GLY A 101 -0.02 1.27 4.88
C GLY A 101 -1.50 1.66 5.04
N TYR A 102 -2.32 0.64 5.24
CA TYR A 102 -3.76 0.75 5.54
C TYR A 102 -3.97 1.40 6.91
N ASN A 103 -4.81 2.44 6.98
CA ASN A 103 -4.95 3.28 8.18
C ASN A 103 -3.60 3.72 8.76
N GLY A 104 -2.57 3.79 7.91
CA GLY A 104 -1.24 4.22 8.28
C GLY A 104 -1.10 5.74 8.20
N TYR A 105 0.05 6.21 8.62
CA TYR A 105 0.41 7.62 8.65
C TYR A 105 1.72 7.84 7.92
N TRP A 106 1.82 8.89 7.10
CA TRP A 106 2.97 9.15 6.25
C TRP A 106 4.32 9.17 7.00
N LYS A 107 4.35 9.63 8.27
CA LYS A 107 5.56 9.69 9.06
C LYS A 107 6.14 8.31 9.41
N GLU A 108 5.35 7.24 9.38
CA GLU A 108 5.88 5.89 9.60
C GLU A 108 7.00 5.56 8.62
N LEU A 109 6.91 6.09 7.39
CA LEU A 109 7.94 5.92 6.37
C LEU A 109 9.08 6.93 6.46
N SER A 110 8.98 7.94 7.32
CA SER A 110 10.08 8.87 7.55
C SER A 110 11.28 8.20 8.20
N ILE A 111 11.03 7.12 8.95
CA ILE A 111 12.07 6.38 9.66
C ILE A 111 13.11 5.80 8.68
N PRO A 112 12.77 4.87 7.76
CA PRO A 112 13.73 4.38 6.78
C PRO A 112 14.19 5.46 5.80
N CYS A 113 13.34 6.46 5.51
CA CYS A 113 13.67 7.55 4.59
C CYS A 113 14.70 8.54 5.17
N LYS A 114 14.91 8.59 6.49
CA LYS A 114 15.96 9.43 7.08
C LYS A 114 17.31 9.13 6.45
N HIS A 115 17.72 7.87 6.42
CA HIS A 115 18.97 7.44 5.80
C HIS A 115 19.04 7.82 4.32
N TYR A 116 17.95 7.64 3.56
CA TYR A 116 17.93 8.01 2.15
C TYR A 116 18.07 9.52 1.95
N TYR A 117 17.47 10.33 2.83
CA TYR A 117 17.54 11.78 2.78
C TYR A 117 18.91 12.29 3.22
N GLU A 118 19.39 11.92 4.40
CA GLU A 118 20.61 12.47 5.01
C GLU A 118 21.89 11.92 4.36
N ASP A 119 21.96 10.60 4.15
CA ASP A 119 23.20 9.93 3.72
C ASP A 119 23.27 9.71 2.21
N LEU A 120 22.12 9.48 1.55
CA LEU A 120 22.08 9.21 0.11
C LEU A 120 21.65 10.41 -0.74
N GLY A 121 21.26 11.52 -0.11
CA GLY A 121 20.92 12.78 -0.76
C GLY A 121 19.60 12.76 -1.52
N PHE A 122 18.60 11.97 -1.08
CA PHE A 122 17.28 11.95 -1.70
C PHE A 122 16.41 13.12 -1.27
N ASN A 123 15.61 13.64 -2.19
CA ASN A 123 14.39 14.36 -1.85
C ASN A 123 13.32 13.31 -1.44
N ALA A 124 12.44 13.63 -0.50
CA ALA A 124 11.43 12.70 -0.04
C ALA A 124 10.02 13.27 -0.24
N LEU A 125 9.18 12.54 -0.94
CA LEU A 125 7.74 12.81 -1.05
C LEU A 125 6.97 11.73 -0.29
N PHE A 126 6.40 12.11 0.85
CA PHE A 126 5.47 11.26 1.59
C PHE A 126 4.05 11.60 1.15
N ILE A 127 3.33 10.64 0.60
CA ILE A 127 1.96 10.88 0.14
C ILE A 127 0.96 10.51 1.23
N ASP A 128 -0.03 11.37 1.46
CA ASP A 128 -1.26 10.94 2.11
C ASP A 128 -2.10 10.20 1.09
N GLN A 129 -2.28 8.89 1.27
CA GLN A 129 -3.07 8.13 0.32
C GLN A 129 -4.55 8.59 0.36
N ARG A 130 -5.29 8.36 -0.74
CA ARG A 130 -6.71 8.74 -0.82
C ARG A 130 -7.50 8.34 0.44
N ALA A 131 -8.42 9.19 0.87
CA ALA A 131 -9.23 9.06 2.07
C ALA A 131 -8.45 9.12 3.40
N GLN A 132 -7.14 9.32 3.41
CA GLN A 132 -6.30 9.36 4.61
C GLN A 132 -5.56 10.70 4.72
N GLY A 133 -5.15 11.07 5.93
CA GLY A 133 -4.47 12.33 6.19
C GLY A 133 -5.27 13.54 5.69
N GLN A 134 -4.60 14.41 4.92
CA GLN A 134 -5.21 15.60 4.29
C GLN A 134 -5.77 15.33 2.87
N SER A 135 -5.60 14.12 2.36
CA SER A 135 -6.15 13.73 1.06
C SER A 135 -7.66 13.52 1.09
N GLU A 136 -8.33 14.00 0.05
CA GLU A 136 -9.76 13.76 -0.12
C GLU A 136 -10.06 12.29 -0.41
N GLY A 137 -11.33 11.94 -0.26
CA GLY A 137 -11.87 10.62 -0.50
C GLY A 137 -12.73 10.14 0.66
N LYS A 138 -13.57 9.14 0.38
CA LYS A 138 -14.44 8.52 1.40
C LYS A 138 -13.94 7.13 1.80
N TYR A 139 -13.21 6.47 0.90
CA TYR A 139 -12.85 5.07 1.04
C TYR A 139 -11.44 4.82 0.55
N MET A 140 -10.69 4.04 1.29
CA MET A 140 -9.48 3.35 0.83
C MET A 140 -9.88 2.25 -0.14
N THR A 141 -9.04 1.92 -1.11
CA THR A 141 -9.37 0.91 -2.12
C THR A 141 -8.36 -0.24 -2.20
N MET A 142 -7.63 -0.46 -1.12
CA MET A 142 -6.65 -1.54 -0.99
C MET A 142 -5.60 -1.51 -2.13
N GLY A 143 -5.12 -0.33 -2.49
CA GLY A 143 -4.17 -0.14 -3.58
C GLY A 143 -4.78 -0.15 -4.98
N TYR A 144 -6.08 -0.49 -5.14
CA TYR A 144 -6.70 -0.65 -6.46
C TYR A 144 -6.79 0.67 -7.25
N LYS A 145 -7.20 1.77 -6.60
CA LYS A 145 -7.21 3.11 -7.17
C LYS A 145 -5.95 3.90 -6.78
N GLU A 146 -5.41 3.65 -5.62
CA GLU A 146 -4.19 4.28 -5.10
C GLU A 146 -3.01 4.18 -6.08
N LYS A 147 -2.91 3.09 -6.84
CA LYS A 147 -1.87 2.94 -7.87
C LYS A 147 -1.89 4.04 -8.94
N PHE A 148 -3.07 4.57 -9.27
CA PHE A 148 -3.18 5.68 -10.23
C PHE A 148 -2.73 7.00 -9.61
N ASP A 149 -2.95 7.16 -8.30
CA ASP A 149 -2.53 8.32 -7.55
C ASP A 149 -1.00 8.36 -7.43
N VAL A 150 -0.38 7.21 -7.14
CA VAL A 150 1.09 7.09 -7.08
C VAL A 150 1.72 7.44 -8.43
N VAL A 151 1.15 6.98 -9.55
CA VAL A 151 1.63 7.38 -10.90
C VAL A 151 1.47 8.88 -11.11
N ALA A 152 0.36 9.48 -10.64
CA ALA A 152 0.16 10.93 -10.73
C ALA A 152 1.19 11.70 -9.89
N TRP A 153 1.53 11.23 -8.70
CA TRP A 153 2.60 11.78 -7.88
C TRP A 153 3.98 11.68 -8.55
N CYS A 154 4.29 10.53 -9.16
CA CYS A 154 5.54 10.41 -9.93
C CYS A 154 5.58 11.40 -11.10
N LYS A 155 4.47 11.56 -11.81
CA LYS A 155 4.37 12.56 -12.90
C LYS A 155 4.51 13.99 -12.37
N PHE A 156 3.99 14.31 -11.20
CA PHE A 156 4.19 15.60 -10.54
C PHE A 156 5.68 15.86 -10.27
N ILE A 157 6.42 14.89 -9.75
CA ILE A 157 7.87 15.01 -9.55
C ILE A 157 8.57 15.21 -10.89
N VAL A 158 8.28 14.41 -11.91
CA VAL A 158 8.89 14.53 -13.24
C VAL A 158 8.56 15.88 -13.89
N GLY A 159 7.38 16.43 -13.64
CA GLY A 159 7.01 17.78 -14.09
C GLY A 159 7.81 18.89 -13.42
N LYS A 160 8.21 18.70 -12.14
CA LYS A 160 9.10 19.63 -11.43
C LYS A 160 10.58 19.41 -11.80
N ASP A 161 10.97 18.17 -12.01
CA ASP A 161 12.34 17.76 -12.33
C ASP A 161 12.34 16.63 -13.37
N PRO A 162 12.48 16.95 -14.66
CA PRO A 162 12.53 15.94 -15.72
C PRO A 162 13.69 14.93 -15.58
N SER A 163 14.76 15.30 -14.88
CA SER A 163 15.92 14.44 -14.62
C SER A 163 15.76 13.55 -13.38
N ALA A 164 14.60 13.62 -12.71
CA ALA A 164 14.33 12.85 -11.50
C ALA A 164 14.60 11.36 -11.67
N LYS A 165 15.26 10.75 -10.68
CA LYS A 165 15.44 9.31 -10.51
C LYS A 165 14.62 8.90 -9.30
N ILE A 166 13.55 8.17 -9.53
CA ILE A 166 12.54 7.88 -8.50
C ILE A 166 12.72 6.48 -7.96
N LEU A 167 12.86 6.37 -6.63
CA LEU A 167 12.62 5.18 -5.83
C LEU A 167 11.16 5.20 -5.39
N LEU A 168 10.39 4.14 -5.65
CA LEU A 168 9.12 3.92 -4.97
C LEU A 168 9.36 3.08 -3.71
N LEU A 169 8.89 3.56 -2.58
CA LEU A 169 8.89 2.83 -1.32
C LEU A 169 7.44 2.63 -0.88
N GLY A 170 7.04 1.39 -0.66
CA GLY A 170 5.71 1.06 -0.18
C GLY A 170 5.75 0.18 1.06
N HIS A 171 4.83 0.42 1.99
CA HIS A 171 4.67 -0.33 3.22
C HIS A 171 3.26 -0.94 3.29
N SER A 172 3.14 -2.24 3.52
CA SER A 172 1.85 -2.95 3.69
C SER A 172 0.91 -2.72 2.49
N MET A 173 -0.24 -2.04 2.66
CA MET A 173 -1.11 -1.63 1.55
C MET A 173 -0.35 -0.74 0.54
N GLY A 174 0.56 0.11 0.99
CA GLY A 174 1.43 0.90 0.13
C GLY A 174 2.38 0.03 -0.69
N ALA A 175 2.91 -1.06 -0.11
CA ALA A 175 3.73 -2.04 -0.81
C ALA A 175 2.94 -2.76 -1.91
N ALA A 176 1.72 -3.21 -1.60
CA ALA A 176 0.82 -3.76 -2.61
C ALA A 176 0.51 -2.75 -3.71
N THR A 177 0.37 -1.46 -3.34
CA THR A 177 0.13 -0.36 -4.28
C THR A 177 1.30 -0.18 -5.25
N VAL A 178 2.55 -0.07 -4.75
CA VAL A 178 3.73 0.14 -5.62
C VAL A 178 4.02 -1.09 -6.50
N MET A 179 3.72 -2.31 -6.01
CA MET A 179 3.76 -3.51 -6.85
C MET A 179 2.73 -3.42 -7.99
N MET A 180 1.49 -2.99 -7.72
CA MET A 180 0.48 -2.80 -8.78
C MET A 180 0.83 -1.68 -9.74
N VAL A 181 1.51 -0.63 -9.28
CA VAL A 181 2.04 0.44 -10.14
C VAL A 181 3.01 -0.13 -11.17
N SER A 182 3.91 -1.02 -10.75
CA SER A 182 5.00 -1.52 -11.60
C SER A 182 4.54 -2.25 -12.87
N GLY A 183 3.33 -2.80 -12.88
CA GLY A 183 2.75 -3.47 -14.03
C GLY A 183 1.91 -2.58 -14.96
N MET A 184 1.90 -1.25 -14.73
CA MET A 184 1.12 -0.31 -15.54
C MET A 184 1.90 0.13 -16.78
N THR A 185 1.19 0.23 -17.92
CA THR A 185 1.78 0.67 -19.21
C THR A 185 2.12 2.16 -19.26
N THR A 186 1.59 2.96 -18.32
CA THR A 186 1.78 4.41 -18.27
C THR A 186 2.83 4.85 -17.25
N LEU A 187 3.69 3.91 -16.83
CA LEU A 187 4.71 4.13 -15.82
C LEU A 187 5.78 5.10 -16.34
N PRO A 188 6.11 6.19 -15.60
CA PRO A 188 7.24 7.05 -15.96
C PRO A 188 8.57 6.28 -15.93
N GLU A 189 9.40 6.44 -16.96
CA GLU A 189 10.73 5.84 -17.05
C GLU A 189 11.69 6.34 -15.94
N ASN A 190 11.34 7.44 -15.30
CA ASN A 190 12.04 8.00 -14.14
C ASN A 190 12.01 7.09 -12.91
N ILE A 191 11.07 6.15 -12.82
CA ILE A 191 11.02 5.15 -11.73
C ILE A 191 12.11 4.11 -12.02
N LYS A 192 13.16 4.13 -11.19
CA LYS A 192 14.36 3.31 -11.40
C LYS A 192 14.36 2.01 -10.61
N CYS A 193 13.73 2.01 -9.43
CA CYS A 193 13.64 0.83 -8.58
C CYS A 193 12.49 0.96 -7.57
N ILE A 194 12.08 -0.18 -7.03
CA ILE A 194 10.97 -0.27 -6.08
C ILE A 194 11.42 -1.09 -4.87
N ILE A 195 11.10 -0.60 -3.66
CA ILE A 195 11.17 -1.36 -2.41
C ILE A 195 9.74 -1.57 -1.93
N GLU A 196 9.35 -2.81 -1.74
CA GLU A 196 8.12 -3.19 -1.09
C GLU A 196 8.40 -3.83 0.26
N ASP A 197 7.73 -3.39 1.31
CA ASP A 197 7.87 -3.91 2.66
C ASP A 197 6.51 -4.43 3.14
N CYS A 198 6.45 -5.72 3.43
CA CYS A 198 5.30 -6.49 3.94
C CYS A 198 4.00 -6.39 3.09
N GLY A 199 4.13 -6.37 1.76
CA GLY A 199 2.98 -6.29 0.85
C GLY A 199 2.29 -7.64 0.61
N TYR A 200 0.97 -7.59 0.37
CA TYR A 200 0.18 -8.78 0.04
C TYR A 200 0.12 -9.06 -1.47
N PRO A 201 -0.10 -10.33 -1.88
CA PRO A 201 -0.05 -10.74 -3.29
C PRO A 201 -1.30 -10.37 -4.09
N SER A 202 -2.44 -10.22 -3.43
CA SER A 202 -3.69 -9.70 -4.01
C SER A 202 -4.65 -9.25 -2.91
N ILE A 203 -5.60 -8.36 -3.27
CA ILE A 203 -6.70 -7.98 -2.37
C ILE A 203 -7.50 -9.22 -1.94
N LYS A 204 -7.72 -10.15 -2.88
CA LYS A 204 -8.43 -11.41 -2.61
C LYS A 204 -7.73 -12.22 -1.52
N GLU A 205 -6.44 -12.48 -1.68
CA GLU A 205 -5.67 -13.32 -0.75
C GLU A 205 -5.59 -12.68 0.64
N GLN A 206 -5.39 -11.35 0.70
CA GLN A 206 -5.39 -10.64 1.98
C GLN A 206 -6.75 -10.70 2.69
N ILE A 207 -7.84 -10.49 1.97
CA ILE A 207 -9.19 -10.57 2.57
C ILE A 207 -9.48 -11.99 3.05
N LEU A 208 -9.19 -13.01 2.24
CA LEU A 208 -9.41 -14.40 2.63
C LEU A 208 -8.62 -14.78 3.87
N GLU A 209 -7.34 -14.42 3.94
CA GLU A 209 -6.47 -14.65 5.11
C GLU A 209 -7.03 -13.96 6.37
N THR A 210 -7.51 -12.72 6.24
CA THR A 210 -8.12 -11.98 7.35
C THR A 210 -9.40 -12.63 7.84
N LEU A 211 -10.30 -13.02 6.92
CA LEU A 211 -11.57 -13.67 7.26
C LEU A 211 -11.38 -15.04 7.90
N GLU A 212 -10.36 -15.78 7.47
CA GLU A 212 -10.01 -17.08 8.03
C GLU A 212 -9.57 -16.95 9.50
N LYS A 213 -8.75 -15.94 9.81
CA LYS A 213 -8.35 -15.62 11.19
C LYS A 213 -9.53 -15.18 12.07
N MET A 214 -10.49 -14.49 11.49
CA MET A 214 -11.72 -14.09 12.18
C MET A 214 -12.68 -15.28 12.44
N LYS A 215 -12.40 -16.47 11.87
CA LYS A 215 -13.24 -17.68 12.00
C LYS A 215 -14.69 -17.48 11.55
N VAL A 216 -14.90 -16.65 10.52
CA VAL A 216 -16.22 -16.39 9.93
C VAL A 216 -16.41 -17.19 8.62
N PRO A 217 -17.65 -17.32 8.07
CA PRO A 217 -17.89 -17.99 6.80
C PRO A 217 -17.17 -17.32 5.62
N THR A 218 -15.88 -17.64 5.44
CA THR A 218 -14.91 -16.95 4.59
C THR A 218 -15.37 -16.74 3.15
N LYS A 219 -15.84 -17.81 2.49
CA LYS A 219 -16.32 -17.72 1.10
C LYS A 219 -17.54 -16.83 0.98
N PHE A 220 -18.52 -17.00 1.86
CA PHE A 220 -19.73 -16.20 1.87
C PHE A 220 -19.40 -14.70 2.02
N MET A 221 -18.62 -14.35 3.04
CA MET A 221 -18.20 -12.96 3.32
C MET A 221 -17.39 -12.36 2.18
N TYR A 222 -16.45 -13.12 1.62
CA TYR A 222 -15.63 -12.67 0.48
C TYR A 222 -16.50 -12.36 -0.75
N TYR A 223 -17.39 -13.26 -1.17
CA TYR A 223 -18.19 -13.01 -2.38
C TYR A 223 -19.21 -11.90 -2.16
N ALA A 224 -19.83 -11.81 -0.97
CA ALA A 224 -20.72 -10.71 -0.62
C ALA A 224 -20.01 -9.36 -0.74
N SER A 225 -18.85 -9.23 -0.09
CA SER A 225 -18.06 -7.99 -0.15
C SER A 225 -17.51 -7.71 -1.55
N SER A 226 -17.10 -8.73 -2.31
CA SER A 226 -16.57 -8.57 -3.67
C SER A 226 -17.63 -8.02 -4.65
N ILE A 227 -18.89 -8.50 -4.56
CA ILE A 227 -20.00 -8.00 -5.38
C ILE A 227 -20.27 -6.53 -5.03
N VAL A 228 -20.43 -6.23 -3.74
CA VAL A 228 -20.70 -4.87 -3.27
C VAL A 228 -19.54 -3.92 -3.61
N ALA A 229 -18.29 -4.37 -3.46
CA ALA A 229 -17.10 -3.59 -3.84
C ALA A 229 -17.13 -3.18 -5.31
N LYS A 230 -17.49 -4.11 -6.19
CA LYS A 230 -17.57 -3.85 -7.62
C LYS A 230 -18.70 -2.90 -7.98
N LEU A 231 -19.89 -3.12 -7.42
CA LEU A 231 -21.11 -2.37 -7.78
C LEU A 231 -21.13 -0.96 -7.20
N PHE A 232 -20.75 -0.79 -5.94
CA PHE A 232 -20.93 0.48 -5.22
C PHE A 232 -19.64 1.28 -5.02
N TYR A 233 -18.47 0.63 -5.04
CA TYR A 233 -17.17 1.28 -4.82
C TYR A 233 -16.27 1.30 -6.07
N GLY A 234 -16.67 0.56 -7.12
CA GLY A 234 -15.88 0.44 -8.34
C GLY A 234 -14.53 -0.27 -8.14
N ILE A 235 -14.44 -1.15 -7.12
CA ILE A 235 -13.24 -1.90 -6.77
C ILE A 235 -13.41 -3.34 -7.22
N SER A 236 -12.43 -3.86 -7.95
CA SER A 236 -12.40 -5.28 -8.33
C SER A 236 -11.34 -6.00 -7.51
N PHE A 237 -11.76 -6.84 -6.57
CA PHE A 237 -10.84 -7.63 -5.75
C PHE A 237 -10.00 -8.62 -6.58
N THR A 238 -10.53 -9.09 -7.71
CA THR A 238 -9.81 -10.00 -8.60
C THR A 238 -8.77 -9.29 -9.47
N LYS A 239 -9.02 -8.01 -9.82
CA LYS A 239 -8.06 -7.19 -10.60
C LYS A 239 -7.06 -6.43 -9.72
N GLY A 240 -7.32 -6.33 -8.42
CA GLY A 240 -6.38 -5.77 -7.44
C GLY A 240 -5.34 -6.82 -7.07
N SER A 241 -4.38 -7.07 -7.95
CA SER A 241 -3.41 -8.14 -7.78
C SER A 241 -1.98 -7.65 -8.08
N PRO A 242 -1.20 -7.37 -7.03
CA PRO A 242 0.25 -7.22 -7.13
C PRO A 242 0.94 -8.31 -7.93
N ARG A 243 0.60 -9.59 -7.71
CA ARG A 243 1.18 -10.72 -8.44
C ARG A 243 1.02 -10.61 -9.94
N GLU A 244 -0.17 -10.23 -10.43
CA GLU A 244 -0.40 -10.06 -11.87
C GLU A 244 0.32 -8.83 -12.43
N ALA A 245 0.58 -7.83 -11.62
CA ALA A 245 1.40 -6.68 -11.99
C ALA A 245 2.89 -7.05 -12.07
N LEU A 246 3.40 -7.80 -11.09
CA LEU A 246 4.78 -8.27 -11.04
C LEU A 246 5.19 -9.12 -12.25
N LYS A 247 4.26 -9.91 -12.82
CA LYS A 247 4.51 -10.66 -14.07
C LYS A 247 4.81 -9.75 -15.28
N LYS A 248 4.44 -8.47 -15.19
CA LYS A 248 4.54 -7.49 -16.28
C LYS A 248 5.55 -6.38 -16.01
N THR A 249 6.10 -6.32 -14.81
CA THR A 249 7.02 -5.25 -14.42
C THR A 249 8.30 -5.27 -15.24
N LYS A 250 8.83 -4.07 -15.48
CA LYS A 250 10.15 -3.84 -16.08
C LYS A 250 11.09 -3.12 -15.10
N VAL A 251 10.63 -2.94 -13.86
CA VAL A 251 11.36 -2.21 -12.82
C VAL A 251 11.96 -3.21 -11.82
N PRO A 252 13.21 -3.02 -11.40
CA PRO A 252 13.84 -3.82 -10.34
C PRO A 252 13.08 -3.75 -9.00
N PHE A 253 13.15 -4.83 -8.22
CA PHE A 253 12.49 -4.94 -6.92
C PHE A 253 13.40 -5.40 -5.80
N LEU A 254 13.22 -4.79 -4.61
CA LEU A 254 13.61 -5.36 -3.33
C LEU A 254 12.35 -5.66 -2.53
N PHE A 255 12.21 -6.92 -2.11
CA PHE A 255 11.11 -7.43 -1.29
C PHE A 255 11.58 -7.57 0.15
N ILE A 256 10.92 -6.88 1.11
CA ILE A 256 11.25 -6.95 2.54
C ILE A 256 10.03 -7.46 3.30
N HIS A 257 10.26 -8.26 4.36
CA HIS A 257 9.17 -8.76 5.19
C HIS A 257 9.66 -9.17 6.58
N GLY A 258 8.80 -8.99 7.57
CA GLY A 258 9.03 -9.54 8.90
C GLY A 258 8.84 -11.06 8.93
N GLY A 259 9.75 -11.77 9.60
CA GLY A 259 9.71 -13.25 9.69
C GLY A 259 8.50 -13.77 10.46
N ASP A 260 8.01 -12.99 11.43
CA ASP A 260 6.88 -13.35 12.31
C ASP A 260 5.62 -12.52 12.02
N ASP A 261 5.51 -12.00 10.77
CA ASP A 261 4.33 -11.27 10.35
C ASP A 261 3.11 -12.21 10.26
N THR A 262 2.19 -12.02 11.18
CA THR A 262 0.92 -12.75 11.22
C THR A 262 -0.24 -11.97 10.60
N PHE A 263 -0.11 -10.67 10.36
CA PHE A 263 -1.17 -9.85 9.75
C PHE A 263 -1.19 -9.97 8.23
N VAL A 264 -0.03 -9.76 7.60
CA VAL A 264 0.24 -10.10 6.19
C VAL A 264 1.27 -11.23 6.22
N PRO A 265 0.86 -12.50 6.12
CA PRO A 265 1.76 -13.62 6.41
C PRO A 265 3.05 -13.61 5.58
N THR A 266 4.19 -13.89 6.20
CA THR A 266 5.52 -13.90 5.56
C THR A 266 5.59 -14.78 4.30
N LYS A 267 4.75 -15.83 4.21
CA LYS A 267 4.59 -16.62 2.97
C LYS A 267 4.25 -15.78 1.74
N PHE A 268 3.64 -14.60 1.92
CA PHE A 268 3.25 -13.70 0.85
C PHE A 268 4.45 -13.02 0.17
N LEU A 269 5.52 -12.77 0.91
CA LEU A 269 6.79 -12.31 0.30
C LEU A 269 7.26 -13.30 -0.78
N GLN A 270 7.30 -14.61 -0.47
CA GLN A 270 7.75 -15.59 -1.45
C GLN A 270 6.81 -15.65 -2.66
N MET A 271 5.49 -15.55 -2.44
CA MET A 271 4.51 -15.52 -3.53
C MET A 271 4.72 -14.29 -4.45
N ASN A 272 5.01 -13.12 -3.87
CA ASN A 272 5.32 -11.91 -4.62
C ASN A 272 6.64 -12.04 -5.38
N TYR A 273 7.69 -12.46 -4.68
CA TYR A 273 9.02 -12.68 -5.26
C TYR A 273 8.99 -13.63 -6.46
N ASP A 274 8.29 -14.75 -6.37
CA ASP A 274 8.17 -15.73 -7.44
C ASP A 274 7.31 -15.24 -8.61
N SER A 275 6.42 -14.30 -8.36
CA SER A 275 5.55 -13.70 -9.39
C SER A 275 6.29 -12.77 -10.34
N LEU A 276 7.47 -12.25 -9.97
CA LEU A 276 8.37 -11.56 -10.87
C LEU A 276 9.15 -12.63 -11.67
N THR A 277 8.62 -13.02 -12.82
CA THR A 277 9.11 -14.16 -13.63
C THR A 277 10.14 -13.77 -14.68
N ASP A 278 10.20 -12.48 -15.07
CA ASP A 278 11.19 -11.99 -16.04
C ASP A 278 12.60 -12.00 -15.41
N ARG A 279 13.44 -12.92 -15.82
CA ARG A 279 14.79 -13.12 -15.29
C ARG A 279 15.76 -11.99 -15.62
N SER A 280 15.41 -11.13 -16.57
CA SER A 280 16.23 -9.95 -16.92
C SER A 280 16.04 -8.81 -15.91
N ILE A 281 14.97 -8.85 -15.12
CA ILE A 281 14.68 -7.85 -14.10
C ILE A 281 15.31 -8.27 -12.77
N TYR A 282 16.15 -7.39 -12.23
CA TYR A 282 16.78 -7.65 -10.93
C TYR A 282 15.73 -7.71 -9.81
N LYS A 283 15.82 -8.74 -8.99
CA LYS A 283 15.06 -8.86 -7.76
C LYS A 283 15.92 -9.41 -6.63
N ASP A 284 15.66 -8.92 -5.43
CA ASP A 284 16.30 -9.37 -4.21
C ASP A 284 15.30 -9.37 -3.07
N LYS A 285 15.61 -10.02 -1.95
CA LYS A 285 14.72 -10.07 -0.79
C LYS A 285 15.48 -10.02 0.53
N LEU A 286 14.77 -9.54 1.57
CA LEU A 286 15.18 -9.56 2.97
C LEU A 286 14.02 -10.06 3.83
N VAL A 287 14.24 -11.11 4.59
CA VAL A 287 13.33 -11.51 5.68
C VAL A 287 14.03 -11.17 6.98
N VAL A 288 13.36 -10.40 7.83
CA VAL A 288 13.89 -10.00 9.14
C VAL A 288 13.31 -10.94 10.21
N PRO A 289 14.11 -11.87 10.77
CA PRO A 289 13.63 -12.82 11.75
C PRO A 289 13.04 -12.13 12.99
N GLY A 290 11.95 -12.65 13.53
CA GLY A 290 11.27 -12.11 14.70
C GLY A 290 10.45 -10.84 14.48
N ALA A 291 10.62 -10.16 13.36
CA ALA A 291 9.87 -8.93 13.07
C ALA A 291 8.40 -9.22 12.77
N CYS A 292 7.50 -8.52 13.45
CA CYS A 292 6.07 -8.51 13.18
C CYS A 292 5.73 -7.64 11.96
N HIS A 293 4.43 -7.51 11.65
CA HIS A 293 3.95 -6.68 10.53
C HIS A 293 4.46 -5.24 10.60
N GLY A 294 5.15 -4.81 9.54
CA GLY A 294 5.64 -3.45 9.41
C GLY A 294 6.82 -3.08 10.31
N MET A 295 7.44 -4.05 10.96
CA MET A 295 8.46 -3.81 11.97
C MET A 295 9.88 -4.17 11.51
N SER A 296 10.06 -4.52 10.22
CA SER A 296 11.35 -4.98 9.68
C SER A 296 12.49 -4.02 9.97
N PHE A 297 12.27 -2.70 9.76
CA PHE A 297 13.29 -1.68 10.04
C PHE A 297 13.66 -1.61 11.52
N ILE A 298 12.66 -1.67 12.42
CA ILE A 298 12.88 -1.51 13.88
C ILE A 298 13.59 -2.72 14.48
N TYR A 299 13.31 -3.92 13.97
CA TYR A 299 13.92 -5.15 14.47
C TYR A 299 15.37 -5.33 14.04
N ASP A 300 15.70 -4.92 12.81
CA ASP A 300 17.08 -4.96 12.32
C ASP A 300 17.34 -3.79 11.38
N GLU A 301 17.54 -2.60 11.97
CA GLU A 301 17.84 -1.36 11.25
C GLU A 301 19.09 -1.52 10.38
N LYS A 302 20.14 -2.17 10.92
CA LYS A 302 21.39 -2.35 10.19
C LYS A 302 21.19 -3.19 8.93
N ALA A 303 20.59 -4.37 9.04
CA ALA A 303 20.36 -5.22 7.88
C ALA A 303 19.42 -4.54 6.86
N TYR A 304 18.40 -3.81 7.34
CA TYR A 304 17.49 -3.07 6.48
C TYR A 304 18.22 -1.98 5.67
N ILE A 305 19.01 -1.16 6.35
CA ILE A 305 19.80 -0.08 5.72
C ILE A 305 20.80 -0.67 4.73
N GLU A 306 21.64 -1.60 5.16
CA GLU A 306 22.69 -2.20 4.31
C GLU A 306 22.06 -2.82 3.04
N LYS A 307 20.95 -3.53 3.19
CA LYS A 307 20.25 -4.18 2.07
C LYS A 307 19.62 -3.18 1.12
N SER A 308 18.89 -2.20 1.65
CA SER A 308 18.21 -1.19 0.84
C SER A 308 19.21 -0.24 0.16
N GLU A 309 20.25 0.20 0.85
CA GLU A 309 21.30 1.05 0.28
C GLU A 309 22.06 0.34 -0.85
N SER A 310 22.52 -0.91 -0.60
CA SER A 310 23.18 -1.73 -1.61
C SER A 310 22.32 -1.90 -2.85
N TYR A 311 21.01 -2.09 -2.66
CA TYR A 311 20.05 -2.21 -3.75
C TYR A 311 19.87 -0.88 -4.49
N ILE A 312 19.61 0.23 -3.79
CA ILE A 312 19.39 1.55 -4.37
C ILE A 312 20.59 1.99 -5.23
N LYS A 313 21.81 1.84 -4.73
CA LYS A 313 23.05 2.24 -5.42
C LYS A 313 23.28 1.52 -6.76
N LYS A 314 22.63 0.38 -7.01
CA LYS A 314 22.68 -0.30 -8.31
C LYS A 314 21.90 0.44 -9.40
N PHE A 315 20.83 1.17 -9.04
CA PHE A 315 19.89 1.75 -9.99
C PHE A 315 19.81 3.27 -9.94
N ILE A 316 20.15 3.88 -8.80
CA ILE A 316 20.14 5.33 -8.59
C ILE A 316 21.53 5.76 -8.10
N LYS A 317 22.31 6.29 -9.02
CA LYS A 317 23.64 6.84 -8.75
C LYS A 317 23.57 8.34 -8.59
#